data_23feceea631019c9c6ebadcfdc1ddea2
#
_entry.id   23feceea631019c9c6ebadcfdc1ddea2
#
_cell.length_a   1.000
_cell.length_b   1.000
_cell.length_c   1.000
_cell.angle_alpha   90.00
_cell.angle_beta   90.00
_cell.angle_gamma   90.00
#
_symmetry.space_group_name_H-M   'P 1'
#
loop_
_entity.id
_entity.type
_entity.pdbx_description
1 polymer ?
#
loop_
_entity_poly.entity_id
_entity_poly.type
_entity_poly.pdbx_seq_one_letter_code
_entity_poly.pdbx_strand_id
1 'polypeptide(L)'
;MLVQGNRPRQLHWYHAGPMLFGDWGTSRLYVLGLCFFHAQHSSLWFMLAMSALLIGVGWAYSIICRLYPDGGGVYSSARHKSQSLAVFGALLLGADYVVTAALSALDAFHYVDLPFLSPAVWAALSIAVLGILNIFGPTKAGAAALVAAVLTVIFSSVIGFAAVPSLAHSKITALSGSPTSWWSQFTGIILAISGVEAVANMTGIMVEPVEKTARRAIWPVLIEIVVLNLILTLAMSAMPNSAFTENLSEEIIHTMEEEKTPEEEKPYRAHRDDMLKVLASHYVGETFAKVAAVVFALLLLSAVNTAVTDLVSIQYMMARDHELPNMFAGLNKWGMPFVPLVISVLVPLFTVLLVPDVGHLADLYAIGVVGAVAVNLGSCVTTLGLPLKTWERTAMSVLAVLMLAIWFTIAYEKPHALAFAGAIVAVGLTTRWLTHQRKVREVISGTVATIGGTVTSIGQLIEQAGSAGPVENTTHQVRFLVATQGSPKLVQFALDQAKSFHAEVLFLFVRHIAVPMLGPAHRPNIANDPDAQKAAEQIKQMGEAAGVPVRFLYTVADNISETIVDFAVTYGVSQVIIGTSKRGTLWRTMKGDVIQGVAQHLPERTQLLIHA
;
A
#
# COMPACT_ATOMS: atom_id res chain seq x y z
N MET A 1 3.13 -27.59 -20.69
CA MET A 1 4.19 -26.96 -19.92
C MET A 1 3.63 -25.73 -19.24
N LEU A 2 3.66 -25.68 -17.93
CA LEU A 2 3.20 -24.53 -17.15
C LEU A 2 4.38 -23.59 -17.00
N VAL A 3 4.37 -22.47 -17.70
CA VAL A 3 5.35 -21.40 -17.47
C VAL A 3 4.75 -20.43 -16.47
N GLN A 4 5.21 -20.48 -15.24
CA GLN A 4 4.88 -19.49 -14.23
C GLN A 4 5.76 -18.26 -14.52
N GLY A 5 5.19 -17.29 -15.24
CA GLY A 5 5.89 -16.02 -15.51
C GLY A 5 6.10 -15.27 -14.20
N ASN A 6 7.34 -14.96 -13.85
CA ASN A 6 7.63 -13.97 -12.83
C ASN A 6 7.13 -12.61 -13.33
N ARG A 7 6.44 -11.87 -12.46
CA ARG A 7 6.04 -10.48 -12.77
C ARG A 7 7.31 -9.69 -13.10
N PRO A 8 7.37 -9.00 -14.24
CA PRO A 8 8.49 -8.11 -14.50
C PRO A 8 8.57 -7.07 -13.37
N ARG A 9 9.78 -6.85 -12.85
CA ARG A 9 10.06 -5.81 -11.87
C ARG A 9 10.12 -4.49 -12.62
N GLN A 10 9.07 -3.66 -12.50
CA GLN A 10 8.90 -2.46 -13.34
C GLN A 10 8.92 -1.15 -12.54
N LEU A 11 8.87 -1.22 -11.20
CA LEU A 11 8.84 -0.03 -10.37
C LEU A 11 10.24 0.59 -10.25
N HIS A 12 10.48 1.63 -11.04
CA HIS A 12 11.69 2.44 -10.94
C HIS A 12 11.65 3.38 -9.74
N TRP A 13 12.82 3.83 -9.26
CA TRP A 13 12.94 4.72 -8.10
C TRP A 13 12.17 6.04 -8.26
N TYR A 14 12.05 6.60 -9.46
CA TYR A 14 11.33 7.83 -9.74
C TYR A 14 9.79 7.66 -9.74
N HIS A 15 9.29 6.44 -9.68
CA HIS A 15 7.89 6.14 -9.37
C HIS A 15 7.73 5.72 -7.90
N ALA A 16 8.68 4.95 -7.36
CA ALA A 16 8.64 4.50 -5.97
C ALA A 16 8.78 5.67 -4.98
N GLY A 17 9.63 6.66 -5.29
CA GLY A 17 9.82 7.84 -4.45
C GLY A 17 8.53 8.64 -4.24
N PRO A 18 7.84 9.07 -5.30
CA PRO A 18 6.55 9.76 -5.17
C PRO A 18 5.45 8.94 -4.49
N MET A 19 5.40 7.62 -4.72
CA MET A 19 4.47 6.75 -4.00
C MET A 19 4.78 6.75 -2.49
N LEU A 20 6.06 6.65 -2.14
CA LEU A 20 6.52 6.75 -0.76
C LEU A 20 6.20 8.13 -0.16
N PHE A 21 6.39 9.20 -0.92
CA PHE A 21 6.04 10.56 -0.49
C PHE A 21 4.54 10.73 -0.26
N GLY A 22 3.69 10.09 -1.08
CA GLY A 22 2.23 10.11 -0.94
C GLY A 22 1.73 9.59 0.40
N ASP A 23 2.55 8.80 1.11
CA ASP A 23 2.29 8.32 2.45
C ASP A 23 3.14 9.07 3.49
N TRP A 24 4.46 9.00 3.38
CA TRP A 24 5.38 9.60 4.36
C TRP A 24 5.36 11.14 4.36
N GLY A 25 5.26 11.77 3.19
CA GLY A 25 5.22 13.23 3.05
C GLY A 25 3.95 13.89 3.58
N THR A 26 2.83 13.14 3.72
CA THR A 26 1.59 13.64 4.31
C THR A 26 1.74 13.92 5.80
N SER A 27 2.65 13.24 6.49
CA SER A 27 2.86 13.40 7.93
C SER A 27 3.12 14.85 8.36
N ARG A 28 3.75 15.67 7.50
CA ARG A 28 3.98 17.10 7.80
C ARG A 28 2.69 17.90 7.98
N LEU A 29 1.60 17.49 7.32
CA LEU A 29 0.34 18.24 7.31
C LEU A 29 -0.29 18.29 8.71
N TYR A 30 -0.11 17.24 9.50
CA TYR A 30 -0.60 17.16 10.89
C TYR A 30 0.52 17.25 11.94
N VAL A 31 1.74 16.78 11.65
CA VAL A 31 2.84 16.76 12.64
C VAL A 31 3.30 18.16 13.03
N LEU A 32 3.29 19.14 12.12
CA LEU A 32 3.70 20.52 12.45
C LEU A 32 2.81 21.13 13.51
N GLY A 33 1.48 21.05 13.33
CA GLY A 33 0.51 21.56 14.30
C GLY A 33 0.55 20.79 15.62
N LEU A 34 0.64 19.45 15.58
CA LEU A 34 0.82 18.64 16.78
C LEU A 34 2.13 18.96 17.53
N CYS A 35 3.23 19.22 16.82
CA CYS A 35 4.49 19.61 17.43
C CYS A 35 4.37 20.96 18.14
N PHE A 36 3.66 21.91 17.54
CA PHE A 36 3.41 23.21 18.14
C PHE A 36 2.47 23.11 19.35
N PHE A 37 1.45 22.30 19.24
CA PHE A 37 0.52 22.01 20.34
C PHE A 37 1.25 21.44 21.57
N HIS A 38 2.11 20.42 21.38
CA HIS A 38 2.78 19.75 22.50
C HIS A 38 3.98 20.53 23.04
N ALA A 39 4.76 21.19 22.19
CA ALA A 39 6.07 21.73 22.53
C ALA A 39 6.19 23.26 22.39
N GLN A 40 5.14 23.93 21.88
CA GLN A 40 5.09 25.38 21.73
C GLN A 40 6.36 25.93 21.06
N HIS A 41 7.00 26.94 21.61
CA HIS A 41 8.25 27.52 21.10
C HIS A 41 9.51 26.64 21.31
N SER A 42 9.39 25.48 21.98
CA SER A 42 10.43 24.45 22.07
C SER A 42 10.37 23.41 20.94
N SER A 43 9.41 23.53 20.02
CA SER A 43 9.12 22.58 18.92
C SER A 43 10.34 22.22 18.08
N LEU A 44 11.29 23.16 17.89
CA LEU A 44 12.50 22.91 17.12
C LEU A 44 13.35 21.76 17.69
N TRP A 45 13.47 21.67 19.02
CA TRP A 45 14.28 20.61 19.66
C TRP A 45 13.68 19.23 19.45
N PHE A 46 12.35 19.16 19.53
CA PHE A 46 11.63 17.90 19.29
C PHE A 46 11.65 17.51 17.81
N MET A 47 11.54 18.49 16.90
CA MET A 47 11.63 18.24 15.47
C MET A 47 13.04 17.82 15.05
N LEU A 48 14.11 18.35 15.69
CA LEU A 48 15.48 17.88 15.50
C LEU A 48 15.67 16.42 15.98
N ALA A 49 15.15 16.10 17.17
CA ALA A 49 15.19 14.73 17.68
C ALA A 49 14.40 13.77 16.78
N MET A 50 13.21 14.17 16.32
CA MET A 50 12.42 13.42 15.38
C MET A 50 13.11 13.24 14.03
N SER A 51 13.76 14.27 13.51
CA SER A 51 14.56 14.21 12.28
C SER A 51 15.71 13.20 12.39
N ALA A 52 16.39 13.14 13.53
CA ALA A 52 17.44 12.16 13.79
C ALA A 52 16.86 10.72 13.80
N LEU A 53 15.69 10.54 14.40
CA LEU A 53 14.99 9.26 14.40
C LEU A 53 14.55 8.85 12.98
N LEU A 54 13.97 9.77 12.20
CA LEU A 54 13.58 9.56 10.81
C LEU A 54 14.76 9.11 9.94
N ILE A 55 15.93 9.76 10.10
CA ILE A 55 17.16 9.37 9.40
C ILE A 55 17.59 7.96 9.79
N GLY A 56 17.53 7.62 11.08
CA GLY A 56 17.86 6.29 11.58
C GLY A 56 16.93 5.22 11.04
N VAL A 57 15.63 5.46 11.07
CA VAL A 57 14.61 4.51 10.59
C VAL A 57 14.67 4.37 9.06
N GLY A 58 14.79 5.48 8.31
CA GLY A 58 14.96 5.43 6.85
C GLY A 58 16.22 4.68 6.41
N TRP A 59 17.32 4.85 7.16
CA TRP A 59 18.54 4.06 6.96
C TRP A 59 18.27 2.57 7.21
N ALA A 60 17.61 2.22 8.30
CA ALA A 60 17.28 0.84 8.63
C ALA A 60 16.39 0.18 7.57
N TYR A 61 15.37 0.91 7.05
CA TYR A 61 14.53 0.42 5.96
C TYR A 61 15.29 0.27 4.64
N SER A 62 16.31 1.08 4.37
CA SER A 62 17.23 0.86 3.25
C SER A 62 17.95 -0.50 3.34
N ILE A 63 18.29 -0.94 4.57
CA ILE A 63 18.87 -2.26 4.83
C ILE A 63 17.81 -3.36 4.70
N ILE A 64 16.61 -3.16 5.25
CA ILE A 64 15.50 -4.12 5.14
C ILE A 64 15.17 -4.42 3.68
N CYS A 65 15.11 -3.38 2.82
CA CYS A 65 14.90 -3.56 1.38
C CYS A 65 16.01 -4.38 0.69
N ARG A 66 17.25 -4.30 1.19
CA ARG A 66 18.35 -5.14 0.74
C ARG A 66 18.20 -6.60 1.17
N LEU A 67 17.75 -6.81 2.41
CA LEU A 67 17.60 -8.15 2.99
C LEU A 67 16.41 -8.92 2.41
N TYR A 68 15.35 -8.19 2.04
CA TYR A 68 14.08 -8.77 1.58
C TYR A 68 13.67 -8.16 0.23
N PRO A 69 14.37 -8.50 -0.87
CA PRO A 69 14.10 -7.92 -2.18
C PRO A 69 12.74 -8.36 -2.78
N ASP A 70 12.16 -9.44 -2.28
CA ASP A 70 10.87 -9.99 -2.75
C ASP A 70 9.67 -9.52 -1.94
N GLY A 71 9.86 -8.65 -0.96
CA GLY A 71 8.86 -8.09 -0.07
C GLY A 71 9.43 -7.97 1.34
N GLY A 72 9.73 -6.74 1.78
CA GLY A 72 10.40 -6.45 3.05
C GLY A 72 9.45 -5.93 4.15
N GLY A 73 8.14 -5.93 3.92
CA GLY A 73 7.16 -5.53 4.92
C GLY A 73 7.20 -6.39 6.17
N VAL A 74 6.61 -5.90 7.26
CA VAL A 74 6.65 -6.54 8.59
C VAL A 74 6.16 -7.99 8.55
N TYR A 75 5.13 -8.29 7.76
CA TYR A 75 4.62 -9.65 7.58
C TYR A 75 5.68 -10.59 7.01
N SER A 76 6.31 -10.18 5.92
CA SER A 76 7.32 -11.00 5.22
C SER A 76 8.60 -11.18 6.04
N SER A 77 9.10 -10.12 6.67
CA SER A 77 10.33 -10.17 7.47
C SER A 77 10.16 -11.02 8.74
N ALA A 78 9.03 -10.86 9.46
CA ALA A 78 8.75 -11.62 10.66
C ALA A 78 8.42 -13.10 10.40
N ARG A 79 7.89 -13.42 9.21
CA ARG A 79 7.54 -14.79 8.80
C ARG A 79 8.75 -15.74 8.81
N HIS A 80 9.92 -15.25 8.43
CA HIS A 80 11.16 -16.04 8.48
C HIS A 80 11.54 -16.49 9.89
N LYS A 81 11.02 -15.81 10.91
CA LYS A 81 11.25 -16.15 12.31
C LYS A 81 10.09 -16.93 12.92
N SER A 82 8.87 -16.44 12.76
CA SER A 82 7.67 -17.03 13.32
C SER A 82 6.43 -16.55 12.58
N GLN A 83 5.59 -17.50 12.17
CA GLN A 83 4.30 -17.19 11.53
C GLN A 83 3.38 -16.39 12.47
N SER A 84 3.37 -16.71 13.78
CA SER A 84 2.56 -15.97 14.75
C SER A 84 3.05 -14.52 14.93
N LEU A 85 4.37 -14.31 14.91
CA LEU A 85 4.94 -12.96 14.97
C LEU A 85 4.63 -12.16 13.70
N ALA A 86 4.64 -12.82 12.53
CA ALA A 86 4.26 -12.20 11.27
C ALA A 86 2.80 -11.74 11.28
N VAL A 87 1.88 -12.61 11.74
CA VAL A 87 0.46 -12.25 11.86
C VAL A 87 0.26 -11.12 12.87
N PHE A 88 0.93 -11.16 14.01
CA PHE A 88 0.86 -10.08 15.01
C PHE A 88 1.33 -8.74 14.43
N GLY A 89 2.49 -8.72 13.76
CA GLY A 89 3.00 -7.50 13.09
C GLY A 89 2.08 -7.01 11.98
N ALA A 90 1.51 -7.92 11.19
CA ALA A 90 0.53 -7.61 10.15
C ALA A 90 -0.76 -6.98 10.71
N LEU A 91 -1.23 -7.45 11.85
CA LEU A 91 -2.43 -6.91 12.51
C LEU A 91 -2.17 -5.52 13.12
N LEU A 92 -0.97 -5.29 13.67
CA LEU A 92 -0.55 -3.95 14.10
C LEU A 92 -0.47 -2.98 12.92
N LEU A 93 0.12 -3.42 11.80
CA LEU A 93 0.17 -2.62 10.57
C LEU A 93 -1.23 -2.42 9.98
N GLY A 94 -2.12 -3.40 10.13
CA GLY A 94 -3.53 -3.27 9.76
C GLY A 94 -4.25 -2.21 10.59
N ALA A 95 -3.98 -2.15 11.90
CA ALA A 95 -4.51 -1.09 12.77
C ALA A 95 -3.98 0.29 12.37
N ASP A 96 -2.70 0.38 12.02
CA ASP A 96 -2.08 1.58 11.46
C ASP A 96 -2.80 2.05 10.19
N TYR A 97 -2.96 1.21 9.18
CA TYR A 97 -3.63 1.58 7.93
C TYR A 97 -5.10 1.97 8.10
N VAL A 98 -5.82 1.37 9.05
CA VAL A 98 -7.19 1.78 9.39
C VAL A 98 -7.21 3.24 9.85
N VAL A 99 -6.31 3.58 10.76
CA VAL A 99 -6.25 4.94 11.30
C VAL A 99 -5.65 5.93 10.30
N THR A 100 -4.66 5.51 9.51
CA THR A 100 -4.11 6.34 8.42
C THR A 100 -5.21 6.78 7.46
N ALA A 101 -6.09 5.85 7.05
CA ALA A 101 -7.20 6.18 6.16
C ALA A 101 -8.20 7.14 6.82
N ALA A 102 -8.54 6.92 8.10
CA ALA A 102 -9.47 7.77 8.84
C ALA A 102 -8.90 9.16 9.11
N LEU A 103 -7.66 9.24 9.61
CA LEU A 103 -6.94 10.47 9.93
C LEU A 103 -6.72 11.33 8.68
N SER A 104 -6.15 10.73 7.63
CA SER A 104 -5.90 11.48 6.39
C SER A 104 -7.19 11.97 5.72
N ALA A 105 -8.28 11.20 5.79
CA ALA A 105 -9.56 11.66 5.28
C ALA A 105 -10.12 12.82 6.10
N LEU A 106 -10.05 12.74 7.43
CA LEU A 106 -10.53 13.80 8.32
C LEU A 106 -9.72 15.09 8.11
N ASP A 107 -8.41 14.99 8.14
CA ASP A 107 -7.49 16.11 7.99
C ASP A 107 -7.67 16.81 6.63
N ALA A 108 -7.92 16.06 5.55
CA ALA A 108 -8.20 16.64 4.24
C ALA A 108 -9.36 17.65 4.27
N PHE A 109 -10.39 17.39 5.06
CA PHE A 109 -11.55 18.26 5.15
C PHE A 109 -11.42 19.37 6.22
N HIS A 110 -10.48 19.27 7.12
CA HIS A 110 -10.04 20.42 7.94
C HIS A 110 -9.27 21.44 7.09
N TYR A 111 -8.45 21.00 6.13
CA TYR A 111 -7.76 21.91 5.20
C TYR A 111 -8.74 22.65 4.27
N VAL A 112 -9.73 21.97 3.70
CA VAL A 112 -10.61 22.56 2.67
C VAL A 112 -11.83 23.27 3.25
N ASP A 113 -12.27 22.89 4.45
CA ASP A 113 -13.42 23.47 5.18
C ASP A 113 -14.67 23.59 4.29
N LEU A 114 -15.27 22.43 3.95
CA LEU A 114 -16.44 22.38 3.08
C LEU A 114 -17.73 22.65 3.87
N PRO A 115 -18.66 23.47 3.31
CA PRO A 115 -19.93 23.75 3.95
C PRO A 115 -20.86 22.52 3.98
N PHE A 116 -21.94 22.62 4.76
CA PHE A 116 -23.11 21.74 4.87
C PHE A 116 -22.96 20.48 5.74
N LEU A 117 -21.79 19.85 5.82
CA LEU A 117 -21.57 18.64 6.61
C LEU A 117 -20.31 18.81 7.45
N SER A 118 -20.23 18.09 8.58
CA SER A 118 -19.03 18.09 9.40
C SER A 118 -17.85 17.43 8.64
N PRO A 119 -16.58 17.80 8.95
CA PRO A 119 -15.39 17.20 8.34
C PRO A 119 -15.40 15.67 8.41
N ALA A 120 -15.86 15.08 9.52
CA ALA A 120 -15.96 13.64 9.69
C ALA A 120 -16.93 12.96 8.70
N VAL A 121 -18.06 13.61 8.40
CA VAL A 121 -19.03 13.07 7.41
C VAL A 121 -18.46 13.17 6.00
N TRP A 122 -17.81 14.27 5.64
CA TRP A 122 -17.11 14.40 4.37
C TRP A 122 -15.99 13.36 4.23
N ALA A 123 -15.24 13.13 5.30
CA ALA A 123 -14.20 12.10 5.36
C ALA A 123 -14.79 10.69 5.12
N ALA A 124 -15.87 10.35 5.82
CA ALA A 124 -16.56 9.07 5.63
C ALA A 124 -17.07 8.88 4.20
N LEU A 125 -17.64 9.92 3.59
CA LEU A 125 -18.10 9.90 2.20
C LEU A 125 -16.92 9.71 1.23
N SER A 126 -15.80 10.38 1.47
CA SER A 126 -14.60 10.24 0.63
C SER A 126 -14.01 8.83 0.70
N ILE A 127 -13.93 8.22 1.89
CA ILE A 127 -13.52 6.82 2.08
C ILE A 127 -14.46 5.89 1.31
N ALA A 128 -15.78 6.10 1.39
CA ALA A 128 -16.77 5.29 0.68
C ALA A 128 -16.60 5.42 -0.85
N VAL A 129 -16.44 6.63 -1.37
CA VAL A 129 -16.21 6.88 -2.81
C VAL A 129 -14.93 6.21 -3.29
N LEU A 130 -13.82 6.37 -2.56
CA LEU A 130 -12.55 5.71 -2.87
C LEU A 130 -12.69 4.19 -2.82
N GLY A 131 -13.44 3.66 -1.85
CA GLY A 131 -13.77 2.24 -1.77
C GLY A 131 -14.50 1.74 -2.99
N ILE A 132 -15.52 2.46 -3.46
CA ILE A 132 -16.28 2.13 -4.69
C ILE A 132 -15.34 2.14 -5.91
N LEU A 133 -14.46 3.14 -6.02
CA LEU A 133 -13.48 3.20 -7.10
C LEU A 133 -12.51 2.00 -7.07
N ASN A 134 -12.09 1.58 -5.89
CA ASN A 134 -11.21 0.42 -5.69
C ASN A 134 -11.88 -0.93 -6.00
N ILE A 135 -13.21 -1.03 -6.10
CA ILE A 135 -13.90 -2.24 -6.58
C ILE A 135 -13.36 -2.65 -7.97
N PHE A 136 -13.04 -1.66 -8.80
CA PHE A 136 -12.50 -1.87 -10.15
C PHE A 136 -10.97 -2.12 -10.15
N GLY A 137 -10.36 -2.15 -9.00
CA GLY A 137 -8.92 -2.28 -8.77
C GLY A 137 -8.18 -0.93 -8.81
N PRO A 138 -6.97 -0.85 -8.27
CA PRO A 138 -6.17 0.37 -8.24
C PRO A 138 -5.93 0.83 -9.67
N THR A 139 -6.53 1.95 -10.02
CA THR A 139 -6.40 2.59 -11.32
C THR A 139 -5.19 3.52 -11.33
N LYS A 140 -5.07 4.37 -12.35
CA LYS A 140 -4.02 5.38 -12.54
C LYS A 140 -3.85 6.36 -11.34
N ALA A 141 -4.26 5.95 -10.14
CA ALA A 141 -4.10 6.69 -8.88
C ALA A 141 -2.63 7.09 -8.65
N GLY A 142 -1.66 6.27 -9.07
CA GLY A 142 -0.24 6.60 -8.94
C GLY A 142 0.19 7.87 -9.70
N ALA A 143 -0.39 8.15 -10.87
CA ALA A 143 -0.09 9.39 -11.60
C ALA A 143 -0.68 10.62 -10.90
N ALA A 144 -1.91 10.53 -10.41
CA ALA A 144 -2.55 11.60 -9.65
C ALA A 144 -1.82 11.85 -8.32
N ALA A 145 -1.44 10.78 -7.62
CA ALA A 145 -0.64 10.84 -6.40
C ALA A 145 0.72 11.51 -6.65
N LEU A 146 1.40 11.19 -7.76
CA LEU A 146 2.65 11.84 -8.16
C LEU A 146 2.45 13.36 -8.34
N VAL A 147 1.40 13.76 -9.04
CA VAL A 147 1.11 15.19 -9.28
C VAL A 147 0.83 15.89 -7.95
N ALA A 148 0.00 15.32 -7.09
CA ALA A 148 -0.30 15.88 -5.77
C ALA A 148 0.96 15.98 -4.89
N ALA A 149 1.82 14.95 -4.89
CA ALA A 149 3.09 14.95 -4.18
C ALA A 149 4.03 16.07 -4.64
N VAL A 150 4.25 16.19 -5.94
CA VAL A 150 5.11 17.24 -6.53
C VAL A 150 4.57 18.63 -6.21
N LEU A 151 3.26 18.84 -6.36
CA LEU A 151 2.63 20.12 -6.02
C LEU A 151 2.80 20.43 -4.53
N THR A 152 2.59 19.45 -3.64
CA THR A 152 2.78 19.65 -2.19
C THR A 152 4.22 20.06 -1.85
N VAL A 153 5.22 19.43 -2.47
CA VAL A 153 6.63 19.83 -2.29
C VAL A 153 6.84 21.26 -2.76
N ILE A 154 6.29 21.65 -3.92
CA ILE A 154 6.40 23.00 -4.46
C ILE A 154 5.74 24.00 -3.49
N PHE A 155 4.49 23.77 -3.09
CA PHE A 155 3.76 24.67 -2.20
C PHE A 155 4.45 24.81 -0.84
N SER A 156 4.87 23.70 -0.22
CA SER A 156 5.61 23.71 1.05
C SER A 156 6.96 24.43 0.92
N SER A 157 7.65 24.25 -0.21
CA SER A 157 8.91 24.97 -0.48
C SER A 157 8.68 26.47 -0.64
N VAL A 158 7.63 26.89 -1.34
CA VAL A 158 7.28 28.32 -1.48
C VAL A 158 7.00 28.94 -0.12
N ILE A 159 6.24 28.25 0.75
CA ILE A 159 6.01 28.72 2.14
C ILE A 159 7.34 28.85 2.89
N GLY A 160 8.19 27.80 2.82
CA GLY A 160 9.50 27.83 3.46
C GLY A 160 10.40 28.97 2.97
N PHE A 161 10.47 29.21 1.66
CA PHE A 161 11.24 30.31 1.08
C PHE A 161 10.67 31.69 1.46
N ALA A 162 9.35 31.85 1.45
CA ALA A 162 8.70 33.09 1.87
C ALA A 162 8.95 33.40 3.35
N ALA A 163 9.11 32.38 4.18
CA ALA A 163 9.39 32.53 5.59
C ALA A 163 10.85 32.90 5.90
N VAL A 164 11.81 32.69 4.97
CA VAL A 164 13.27 32.93 5.22
C VAL A 164 13.58 34.26 5.88
N PRO A 165 13.01 35.41 5.46
CA PRO A 165 13.32 36.72 6.10
C PRO A 165 12.91 36.75 7.58
N SER A 166 11.88 35.99 7.97
CA SER A 166 11.34 35.99 9.34
C SER A 166 12.05 34.98 10.25
N LEU A 167 12.83 34.03 9.71
CA LEU A 167 13.49 32.99 10.51
C LEU A 167 14.47 33.55 11.55
N ALA A 168 15.09 34.72 11.28
CA ALA A 168 15.93 35.39 12.24
C ALA A 168 15.21 35.87 13.52
N HIS A 169 13.87 35.94 13.45
CA HIS A 169 13.02 36.38 14.56
C HIS A 169 12.34 35.19 15.26
N SER A 170 12.72 33.95 14.92
CA SER A 170 12.15 32.74 15.53
C SER A 170 12.36 32.76 17.04
N LYS A 171 11.27 32.63 17.78
CA LYS A 171 11.28 32.55 19.24
C LYS A 171 11.53 31.07 19.63
N ILE A 172 12.80 30.74 19.84
CA ILE A 172 13.18 29.39 20.28
C ILE A 172 13.43 29.46 21.79
N THR A 173 12.59 28.73 22.54
CA THR A 173 12.78 28.61 23.98
C THR A 173 13.60 27.34 24.30
N ALA A 174 14.35 27.40 25.39
CA ALA A 174 15.02 26.20 25.90
C ALA A 174 13.98 25.18 26.39
N LEU A 175 14.38 23.91 26.41
CA LEU A 175 13.57 22.86 26.98
C LEU A 175 13.28 23.15 28.44
N SER A 176 12.01 23.25 28.80
CA SER A 176 11.55 23.47 30.19
C SER A 176 10.85 22.19 30.70
N GLY A 177 10.84 22.00 32.02
CA GLY A 177 10.21 20.85 32.65
C GLY A 177 11.17 19.69 32.90
N SER A 178 10.59 18.52 33.15
CA SER A 178 11.32 17.28 33.50
C SER A 178 11.68 16.47 32.25
N PRO A 179 12.69 15.60 32.32
CA PRO A 179 13.00 14.67 31.23
C PRO A 179 11.83 13.78 30.84
N THR A 180 10.93 13.45 31.76
CA THR A 180 9.72 12.68 31.50
C THR A 180 8.73 13.49 30.64
N SER A 181 8.58 14.78 30.92
CA SER A 181 7.76 15.69 30.11
C SER A 181 8.31 15.82 28.68
N TRP A 182 9.64 15.95 28.53
CA TRP A 182 10.26 15.99 27.20
C TRP A 182 10.03 14.69 26.42
N TRP A 183 10.13 13.56 27.11
CA TRP A 183 9.87 12.27 26.50
C TRP A 183 8.41 12.14 26.05
N SER A 184 7.43 12.54 26.86
CA SER A 184 6.01 12.53 26.51
C SER A 184 5.73 13.47 25.32
N GLN A 185 6.26 14.68 25.31
CA GLN A 185 6.13 15.61 24.17
C GLN A 185 6.75 15.04 22.88
N PHE A 186 7.90 14.36 22.98
CA PHE A 186 8.54 13.68 21.85
C PHE A 186 7.67 12.53 21.31
N THR A 187 7.10 11.71 22.21
CA THR A 187 6.21 10.63 21.79
C THR A 187 4.90 11.15 21.20
N GLY A 188 4.46 12.35 21.57
CA GLY A 188 3.28 13.02 21.01
C GLY A 188 3.40 13.34 19.52
N ILE A 189 4.62 13.48 18.98
CA ILE A 189 4.84 13.76 17.56
C ILE A 189 5.40 12.57 16.77
N ILE A 190 5.35 11.36 17.34
CA ILE A 190 5.97 10.17 16.74
C ILE A 190 5.33 9.75 15.40
N LEU A 191 4.14 10.26 15.11
CA LEU A 191 3.48 10.04 13.82
C LEU A 191 4.35 10.39 12.61
N ALA A 192 5.32 11.28 12.77
CA ALA A 192 6.24 11.68 11.71
C ALA A 192 6.98 10.49 11.06
N ILE A 193 7.12 9.34 11.75
CA ILE A 193 7.78 8.16 11.19
C ILE A 193 6.90 7.33 10.25
N SER A 194 5.60 7.58 10.23
CA SER A 194 4.66 6.83 9.42
C SER A 194 4.93 6.95 7.92
N GLY A 195 4.65 5.87 7.22
CA GLY A 195 4.81 5.76 5.78
C GLY A 195 6.17 5.23 5.33
N VAL A 196 7.19 5.19 6.21
CA VAL A 196 8.51 4.64 5.85
C VAL A 196 8.45 3.16 5.51
N GLU A 197 7.55 2.41 6.13
CA GLU A 197 7.34 0.98 5.92
C GLU A 197 6.79 0.66 4.51
N ALA A 198 6.08 1.59 3.88
CA ALA A 198 5.52 1.42 2.55
C ALA A 198 6.60 1.06 1.50
N VAL A 199 7.81 1.59 1.64
CA VAL A 199 8.93 1.27 0.73
C VAL A 199 9.28 -0.22 0.77
N ALA A 200 9.26 -0.84 1.95
CA ALA A 200 9.59 -2.24 2.11
C ALA A 200 8.51 -3.16 1.49
N ASN A 201 7.25 -2.73 1.53
CA ASN A 201 6.15 -3.44 0.87
C ASN A 201 6.28 -3.43 -0.66
N MET A 202 6.90 -2.39 -1.24
CA MET A 202 7.09 -2.23 -2.69
C MET A 202 8.28 -3.00 -3.26
N THR A 203 9.19 -3.55 -2.44
CA THR A 203 10.43 -4.19 -2.93
C THR A 203 10.20 -5.32 -3.93
N GLY A 204 9.12 -6.09 -3.77
CA GLY A 204 8.78 -7.20 -4.67
C GLY A 204 8.48 -6.82 -6.13
N ILE A 205 8.24 -5.54 -6.40
CA ILE A 205 7.96 -5.01 -7.75
C ILE A 205 9.00 -4.00 -8.24
N MET A 206 9.99 -3.65 -7.40
CA MET A 206 11.08 -2.72 -7.77
C MET A 206 12.03 -3.34 -8.78
N VAL A 207 12.53 -2.50 -9.70
CA VAL A 207 13.57 -2.87 -10.67
C VAL A 207 14.87 -3.25 -9.94
N GLU A 208 15.52 -4.31 -10.40
CA GLU A 208 16.83 -4.74 -9.86
C GLU A 208 17.97 -3.80 -10.27
N PRO A 209 18.95 -3.62 -9.42
CA PRO A 209 19.06 -4.15 -8.06
C PRO A 209 18.19 -3.39 -7.07
N VAL A 210 17.31 -4.10 -6.36
CA VAL A 210 16.28 -3.57 -5.46
C VAL A 210 16.86 -2.63 -4.39
N GLU A 211 18.00 -2.99 -3.80
CA GLU A 211 18.70 -2.13 -2.83
C GLU A 211 18.96 -0.72 -3.37
N LYS A 212 19.46 -0.63 -4.61
CA LYS A 212 19.80 0.65 -5.24
C LYS A 212 18.55 1.46 -5.56
N THR A 213 17.51 0.78 -6.03
CA THR A 213 16.21 1.39 -6.35
C THR A 213 15.54 1.93 -5.08
N ALA A 214 15.48 1.14 -4.01
CA ALA A 214 14.93 1.53 -2.73
C ALA A 214 15.70 2.71 -2.10
N ARG A 215 17.04 2.66 -2.06
CA ARG A 215 17.85 3.78 -1.55
C ARG A 215 17.61 5.07 -2.32
N ARG A 216 17.50 5.02 -3.65
CA ARG A 216 17.22 6.20 -4.48
C ARG A 216 15.79 6.73 -4.29
N ALA A 217 14.86 5.90 -3.87
CA ALA A 217 13.51 6.31 -3.51
C ALA A 217 13.46 6.94 -2.10
N ILE A 218 14.08 6.29 -1.10
CA ILE A 218 14.02 6.71 0.32
C ILE A 218 14.72 8.05 0.54
N TRP A 219 16.01 8.17 0.15
CA TRP A 219 16.83 9.27 0.59
C TRP A 219 16.38 10.66 0.11
N PRO A 220 15.96 10.86 -1.16
CA PRO A 220 15.44 12.18 -1.58
C PRO A 220 14.19 12.58 -0.80
N VAL A 221 13.27 11.64 -0.58
CA VAL A 221 12.03 11.87 0.18
C VAL A 221 12.35 12.21 1.64
N LEU A 222 13.23 11.43 2.28
CA LEU A 222 13.65 11.66 3.65
C LEU A 222 14.33 13.01 3.85
N ILE A 223 15.27 13.37 2.96
CA ILE A 223 15.97 14.67 3.04
C ILE A 223 14.97 15.81 2.89
N GLU A 224 14.06 15.70 1.95
CA GLU A 224 13.01 16.71 1.72
C GLU A 224 12.14 16.87 2.97
N ILE A 225 11.63 15.76 3.55
CA ILE A 225 10.80 15.78 4.77
C ILE A 225 11.57 16.43 5.92
N VAL A 226 12.80 16.02 6.18
CA VAL A 226 13.62 16.56 7.29
C VAL A 226 13.88 18.05 7.11
N VAL A 227 14.34 18.45 5.93
CA VAL A 227 14.71 19.85 5.67
C VAL A 227 13.49 20.77 5.75
N LEU A 228 12.40 20.42 5.07
CA LEU A 228 11.20 21.27 5.09
C LEU A 228 10.52 21.27 6.46
N ASN A 229 10.46 20.17 7.17
CA ASN A 229 9.88 20.15 8.52
C ASN A 229 10.67 21.06 9.47
N LEU A 230 12.00 21.09 9.39
CA LEU A 230 12.82 22.00 10.21
C LEU A 230 12.61 23.48 9.82
N ILE A 231 12.60 23.80 8.53
CA ILE A 231 12.35 25.17 8.04
C ILE A 231 10.95 25.63 8.46
N LEU A 232 9.92 24.81 8.26
CA LEU A 232 8.55 25.15 8.60
C LEU A 232 8.33 25.25 10.12
N THR A 233 9.03 24.44 10.92
CA THR A 233 9.03 24.57 12.38
C THR A 233 9.65 25.92 12.83
N LEU A 234 10.74 26.34 12.21
CA LEU A 234 11.32 27.65 12.46
C LEU A 234 10.38 28.77 12.02
N ALA A 235 9.75 28.64 10.84
CA ALA A 235 8.78 29.59 10.34
C ALA A 235 7.59 29.74 11.31
N MET A 236 7.06 28.63 11.80
CA MET A 236 5.99 28.60 12.80
C MET A 236 6.40 29.31 14.10
N SER A 237 7.64 29.09 14.58
CA SER A 237 8.17 29.74 15.78
C SER A 237 8.48 31.23 15.59
N ALA A 238 8.55 31.71 14.34
CA ALA A 238 8.78 33.14 14.03
C ALA A 238 7.46 33.95 13.96
N MET A 239 6.32 33.29 13.86
CA MET A 239 5.00 33.94 13.81
C MET A 239 4.64 34.58 15.15
N PRO A 240 3.96 35.74 15.15
CA PRO A 240 3.40 36.32 16.37
C PRO A 240 2.19 35.50 16.83
N ASN A 241 1.99 35.38 18.15
CA ASN A 241 0.86 34.61 18.71
C ASN A 241 -0.50 35.11 18.22
N SER A 242 -0.64 36.40 17.92
CA SER A 242 -1.86 36.98 17.35
C SER A 242 -2.23 36.37 15.99
N ALA A 243 -1.26 35.99 15.18
CA ALA A 243 -1.52 35.38 13.87
C ALA A 243 -2.17 33.99 13.96
N PHE A 244 -2.06 33.32 15.11
CA PHE A 244 -2.73 32.04 15.36
C PHE A 244 -4.15 32.19 15.95
N THR A 245 -4.56 33.40 16.31
CA THR A 245 -5.88 33.67 16.91
C THR A 245 -6.75 34.58 16.04
N GLU A 246 -6.23 35.02 14.88
CA GLU A 246 -6.99 35.78 13.90
C GLU A 246 -7.83 34.83 13.02
N ASN A 247 -9.11 35.22 12.77
CA ASN A 247 -10.02 34.51 11.86
C ASN A 247 -10.31 33.04 12.23
N LEU A 248 -10.42 32.74 13.53
CA LEU A 248 -10.84 31.42 13.99
C LEU A 248 -12.28 31.12 13.55
N SER A 249 -12.55 29.88 13.15
CA SER A 249 -13.91 29.42 12.90
C SER A 249 -14.74 29.38 14.20
N GLU A 250 -16.05 29.56 14.09
CA GLU A 250 -16.96 29.49 15.26
C GLU A 250 -16.85 28.14 15.97
N GLU A 251 -16.61 27.06 15.23
CA GLU A 251 -16.43 25.70 15.75
C GLU A 251 -15.17 25.59 16.64
N ILE A 252 -14.05 26.15 16.21
CA ILE A 252 -12.79 26.18 17.00
C ILE A 252 -13.00 27.01 18.27
N ILE A 253 -13.64 28.17 18.16
CA ILE A 253 -13.91 29.04 19.30
C ILE A 253 -14.80 28.29 20.32
N HIS A 254 -15.89 27.66 19.86
CA HIS A 254 -16.81 26.91 20.72
C HIS A 254 -16.10 25.73 21.42
N THR A 255 -15.27 24.97 20.68
CA THR A 255 -14.49 23.87 21.25
C THR A 255 -13.53 24.36 22.34
N MET A 256 -12.84 25.47 22.12
CA MET A 256 -11.94 26.07 23.10
C MET A 256 -12.67 26.58 24.36
N GLU A 257 -13.90 27.09 24.19
CA GLU A 257 -14.75 27.53 25.29
C GLU A 257 -15.27 26.34 26.09
N GLU A 258 -15.70 25.27 25.44
CA GLU A 258 -16.15 24.04 26.11
C GLU A 258 -15.00 23.38 26.90
N GLU A 259 -13.80 23.34 26.36
CA GLU A 259 -12.61 22.80 27.02
C GLU A 259 -12.03 23.75 28.07
N LYS A 260 -12.57 24.97 28.21
CA LYS A 260 -12.07 26.02 29.11
C LYS A 260 -10.57 26.29 28.90
N THR A 261 -10.16 26.35 27.64
CA THR A 261 -8.75 26.55 27.26
C THR A 261 -8.22 27.87 27.80
N PRO A 262 -7.11 27.89 28.56
CA PRO A 262 -6.49 29.13 29.03
C PRO A 262 -6.09 30.02 27.85
N GLU A 263 -6.22 31.34 28.01
CA GLU A 263 -5.86 32.32 26.95
C GLU A 263 -4.43 32.14 26.43
N GLU A 264 -3.49 31.76 27.31
CA GLU A 264 -2.09 31.52 26.95
C GLU A 264 -1.90 30.29 26.05
N GLU A 265 -2.82 29.33 26.10
CA GLU A 265 -2.78 28.08 25.31
C GLU A 265 -3.55 28.18 23.99
N LYS A 266 -4.46 29.14 23.84
CA LYS A 266 -5.29 29.31 22.64
C LYS A 266 -4.47 29.34 21.34
N PRO A 267 -3.36 30.08 21.22
CA PRO A 267 -2.55 30.10 20.01
C PRO A 267 -2.01 28.73 19.58
N TYR A 268 -1.73 27.87 20.56
CA TYR A 268 -1.13 26.55 20.30
C TYR A 268 -2.18 25.50 19.93
N ARG A 269 -3.44 25.71 20.35
CA ARG A 269 -4.56 24.80 20.07
C ARG A 269 -5.32 25.14 18.80
N ALA A 270 -5.36 26.41 18.44
CA ALA A 270 -6.22 26.97 17.39
C ALA A 270 -6.04 26.29 16.02
N HIS A 271 -4.80 25.98 15.68
CA HIS A 271 -4.44 25.48 14.36
C HIS A 271 -3.62 24.18 14.43
N ARG A 272 -4.02 23.28 15.34
CA ARG A 272 -3.41 21.97 15.50
C ARG A 272 -3.50 21.15 14.19
N ASP A 273 -4.61 21.26 13.50
CA ASP A 273 -4.97 20.37 12.39
C ASP A 273 -4.75 20.99 10.99
N ASP A 274 -4.58 22.33 10.89
CA ASP A 274 -4.39 23.03 9.61
C ASP A 274 -3.16 23.99 9.58
N MET A 275 -2.17 23.75 10.42
CA MET A 275 -1.01 24.63 10.62
C MET A 275 -0.33 25.06 9.30
N LEU A 276 -0.19 24.16 8.33
CA LEU A 276 0.48 24.50 7.07
C LEU A 276 -0.32 25.49 6.21
N LYS A 277 -1.66 25.49 6.32
CA LYS A 277 -2.56 26.46 5.70
C LYS A 277 -2.38 27.85 6.34
N VAL A 278 -2.22 27.90 7.66
CA VAL A 278 -1.95 29.13 8.41
C VAL A 278 -0.61 29.74 8.03
N LEU A 279 0.43 28.92 7.94
CA LEU A 279 1.75 29.36 7.46
C LEU A 279 1.66 29.91 6.03
N ALA A 280 0.88 29.23 5.15
CA ALA A 280 0.66 29.68 3.77
C ALA A 280 -0.03 31.03 3.70
N SER A 281 -1.08 31.24 4.52
CA SER A 281 -1.81 32.51 4.63
C SER A 281 -0.91 33.63 5.11
N HIS A 282 -0.18 33.39 6.19
CA HIS A 282 0.66 34.40 6.83
C HIS A 282 1.84 34.83 5.95
N TYR A 283 2.59 33.87 5.34
CA TYR A 283 3.82 34.16 4.61
C TYR A 283 3.62 34.49 3.14
N VAL A 284 2.56 33.98 2.50
CA VAL A 284 2.33 34.14 1.06
C VAL A 284 1.03 34.86 0.76
N GLY A 285 -0.04 34.56 1.53
CA GLY A 285 -1.34 35.22 1.43
C GLY A 285 -2.50 34.24 1.24
N GLU A 286 -3.71 34.74 1.52
CA GLU A 286 -4.98 33.98 1.58
C GLU A 286 -5.30 33.20 0.30
N THR A 287 -5.12 33.80 -0.88
CA THR A 287 -5.41 33.12 -2.15
C THR A 287 -4.52 31.92 -2.36
N PHE A 288 -3.22 32.06 -2.02
CA PHE A 288 -2.27 30.97 -2.09
C PHE A 288 -2.62 29.86 -1.07
N ALA A 289 -2.99 30.24 0.17
CA ALA A 289 -3.38 29.31 1.21
C ALA A 289 -4.59 28.44 0.81
N LYS A 290 -5.61 29.04 0.17
CA LYS A 290 -6.77 28.31 -0.34
C LYS A 290 -6.40 27.29 -1.44
N VAL A 291 -5.53 27.66 -2.37
CA VAL A 291 -5.05 26.74 -3.41
C VAL A 291 -4.18 25.65 -2.79
N ALA A 292 -3.28 26.02 -1.87
CA ALA A 292 -2.43 25.07 -1.14
C ALA A 292 -3.27 24.05 -0.35
N ALA A 293 -4.32 24.50 0.33
CA ALA A 293 -5.23 23.63 1.07
C ALA A 293 -5.88 22.56 0.20
N VAL A 294 -6.31 22.91 -1.02
CA VAL A 294 -6.85 21.93 -1.99
C VAL A 294 -5.76 20.91 -2.40
N VAL A 295 -4.53 21.37 -2.65
CA VAL A 295 -3.42 20.47 -3.01
C VAL A 295 -3.10 19.52 -1.87
N PHE A 296 -3.06 20.02 -0.62
CA PHE A 296 -2.81 19.21 0.57
C PHE A 296 -3.92 18.20 0.80
N ALA A 297 -5.18 18.61 0.65
CA ALA A 297 -6.32 17.69 0.74
C ALA A 297 -6.26 16.59 -0.33
N LEU A 298 -5.89 16.90 -1.57
CA LEU A 298 -5.72 15.89 -2.62
C LEU A 298 -4.59 14.89 -2.29
N LEU A 299 -3.51 15.35 -1.69
CA LEU A 299 -2.44 14.47 -1.23
C LEU A 299 -2.93 13.55 -0.10
N LEU A 300 -3.64 14.10 0.90
CA LEU A 300 -4.23 13.34 2.00
C LEU A 300 -5.24 12.30 1.51
N LEU A 301 -6.11 12.65 0.56
CA LEU A 301 -7.03 11.68 -0.07
C LEU A 301 -6.29 10.60 -0.88
N SER A 302 -5.12 10.92 -1.43
CA SER A 302 -4.24 9.92 -2.03
C SER A 302 -3.68 8.95 -0.99
N ALA A 303 -3.31 9.43 0.20
CA ALA A 303 -2.88 8.60 1.32
C ALA A 303 -4.01 7.67 1.80
N VAL A 304 -5.26 8.16 1.86
CA VAL A 304 -6.44 7.30 2.13
C VAL A 304 -6.51 6.13 1.16
N ASN A 305 -6.36 6.40 -0.14
CA ASN A 305 -6.40 5.36 -1.16
C ASN A 305 -5.26 4.35 -0.99
N THR A 306 -4.06 4.81 -0.66
CA THR A 306 -2.89 3.96 -0.40
C THR A 306 -3.14 3.08 0.82
N ALA A 307 -3.57 3.65 1.94
CA ALA A 307 -3.86 2.91 3.17
C ALA A 307 -4.95 1.83 2.96
N VAL A 308 -6.03 2.14 2.24
CA VAL A 308 -7.08 1.16 1.89
C VAL A 308 -6.50 0.03 1.04
N THR A 309 -5.68 0.32 0.03
CA THR A 309 -5.12 -0.71 -0.86
C THR A 309 -4.07 -1.57 -0.16
N ASP A 310 -3.31 -0.99 0.76
CA ASP A 310 -2.31 -1.72 1.56
C ASP A 310 -2.99 -2.62 2.59
N LEU A 311 -4.07 -2.14 3.22
CA LEU A 311 -4.89 -2.95 4.11
C LEU A 311 -5.54 -4.14 3.38
N VAL A 312 -6.01 -3.95 2.14
CA VAL A 312 -6.47 -5.05 1.28
C VAL A 312 -5.34 -6.04 0.99
N SER A 313 -4.15 -5.53 0.67
CA SER A 313 -3.00 -6.34 0.30
C SER A 313 -2.53 -7.24 1.44
N ILE A 314 -2.44 -6.70 2.66
CA ILE A 314 -1.99 -7.46 3.83
C ILE A 314 -3.01 -8.54 4.23
N GLN A 315 -4.31 -8.23 4.19
CA GLN A 315 -5.37 -9.22 4.44
C GLN A 315 -5.36 -10.33 3.40
N TYR A 316 -5.18 -9.99 2.12
CA TYR A 316 -5.07 -10.95 1.03
C TYR A 316 -3.85 -11.86 1.18
N MET A 317 -2.66 -11.31 1.52
CA MET A 317 -1.45 -12.10 1.78
C MET A 317 -1.65 -13.08 2.92
N MET A 318 -2.24 -12.64 4.05
CA MET A 318 -2.56 -13.52 5.18
C MET A 318 -3.54 -14.63 4.79
N ALA A 319 -4.52 -14.34 3.94
CA ALA A 319 -5.46 -15.34 3.45
C ALA A 319 -4.79 -16.37 2.52
N ARG A 320 -3.85 -15.93 1.68
CA ARG A 320 -3.05 -16.81 0.81
C ARG A 320 -2.13 -17.73 1.60
N ASP A 321 -1.64 -17.28 2.75
CA ASP A 321 -0.87 -18.09 3.68
C ASP A 321 -1.76 -18.92 4.61
N HIS A 322 -3.07 -18.88 4.39
CA HIS A 322 -4.06 -19.60 5.20
C HIS A 322 -4.15 -19.15 6.66
N GLU A 323 -3.74 -17.94 6.96
CA GLU A 323 -3.88 -17.34 8.28
C GLU A 323 -5.26 -16.68 8.47
N LEU A 324 -5.92 -16.31 7.38
CA LEU A 324 -7.31 -15.86 7.33
C LEU A 324 -8.19 -16.83 6.51
N PRO A 325 -9.52 -16.79 6.69
CA PRO A 325 -10.44 -17.63 5.92
C PRO A 325 -10.30 -17.44 4.40
N ASN A 326 -10.55 -18.51 3.63
CA ASN A 326 -10.41 -18.49 2.17
C ASN A 326 -11.28 -17.43 1.46
N MET A 327 -12.37 -16.97 2.10
CA MET A 327 -13.21 -15.89 1.56
C MET A 327 -12.42 -14.56 1.38
N PHE A 328 -11.36 -14.34 2.14
CA PHE A 328 -10.48 -13.18 2.00
C PHE A 328 -9.56 -13.27 0.77
N ALA A 329 -9.35 -14.47 0.23
CA ALA A 329 -8.60 -14.69 -1.02
C ALA A 329 -9.48 -14.63 -2.28
N GLY A 330 -10.81 -14.52 -2.12
CA GLY A 330 -11.77 -14.46 -3.24
C GLY A 330 -11.65 -13.15 -4.02
N LEU A 331 -11.35 -13.25 -5.32
CA LEU A 331 -11.24 -12.10 -6.23
C LEU A 331 -12.58 -11.81 -6.90
N ASN A 332 -12.91 -10.53 -7.03
CA ASN A 332 -14.03 -10.12 -7.87
C ASN A 332 -13.66 -10.21 -9.37
N LYS A 333 -14.62 -9.94 -10.26
CA LYS A 333 -14.42 -9.99 -11.72
C LYS A 333 -13.36 -9.00 -12.25
N TRP A 334 -12.91 -8.05 -11.43
CA TRP A 334 -11.87 -7.08 -11.76
C TRP A 334 -10.52 -7.39 -11.10
N GLY A 335 -10.40 -8.55 -10.42
CA GLY A 335 -9.16 -9.00 -9.79
C GLY A 335 -8.88 -8.41 -8.42
N MET A 336 -9.86 -7.73 -7.81
CA MET A 336 -9.72 -7.15 -6.46
C MET A 336 -10.31 -8.10 -5.42
N PRO A 337 -9.64 -8.37 -4.29
CA PRO A 337 -10.19 -9.14 -3.18
C PRO A 337 -11.38 -8.41 -2.56
N PHE A 338 -12.59 -8.96 -2.73
CA PHE A 338 -13.81 -8.24 -2.38
C PHE A 338 -14.01 -8.10 -0.87
N VAL A 339 -13.83 -9.18 -0.11
CA VAL A 339 -14.02 -9.16 1.36
C VAL A 339 -12.99 -8.26 2.05
N PRO A 340 -11.68 -8.37 1.75
CA PRO A 340 -10.69 -7.41 2.23
C PRO A 340 -11.04 -5.96 1.91
N LEU A 341 -11.50 -5.67 0.69
CA LEU A 341 -11.87 -4.31 0.30
C LEU A 341 -13.03 -3.76 1.13
N VAL A 342 -14.08 -4.55 1.34
CA VAL A 342 -15.22 -4.13 2.16
C VAL A 342 -14.77 -3.80 3.58
N ILE A 343 -13.94 -4.63 4.19
CA ILE A 343 -13.41 -4.40 5.54
C ILE A 343 -12.50 -3.17 5.56
N SER A 344 -11.61 -3.03 4.57
CA SER A 344 -10.68 -1.90 4.45
C SER A 344 -11.35 -0.55 4.21
N VAL A 345 -12.61 -0.54 3.80
CA VAL A 345 -13.43 0.67 3.65
C VAL A 345 -14.29 0.90 4.88
N LEU A 346 -15.02 -0.12 5.33
CA LEU A 346 -16.00 0.05 6.42
C LEU A 346 -15.32 0.35 7.77
N VAL A 347 -14.19 -0.31 8.08
CA VAL A 347 -13.54 -0.10 9.37
C VAL A 347 -13.02 1.34 9.51
N PRO A 348 -12.22 1.90 8.55
CA PRO A 348 -11.82 3.31 8.63
C PRO A 348 -13.00 4.29 8.61
N LEU A 349 -14.04 4.00 7.81
CA LEU A 349 -15.23 4.82 7.73
C LEU A 349 -15.93 4.93 9.10
N PHE A 350 -16.12 3.81 9.78
CA PHE A 350 -16.70 3.83 11.12
C PHE A 350 -15.74 4.44 12.15
N THR A 351 -14.43 4.25 11.98
CA THR A 351 -13.42 4.85 12.87
C THR A 351 -13.51 6.37 12.83
N VAL A 352 -13.58 6.99 11.64
CA VAL A 352 -13.66 8.47 11.54
C VAL A 352 -14.97 9.02 12.06
N LEU A 353 -16.08 8.28 11.95
CA LEU A 353 -17.38 8.71 12.49
C LEU A 353 -17.45 8.57 14.02
N LEU A 354 -16.77 7.59 14.60
CA LEU A 354 -16.76 7.36 16.05
C LEU A 354 -15.71 8.21 16.77
N VAL A 355 -14.64 8.59 16.07
CA VAL A 355 -13.53 9.39 16.59
C VAL A 355 -13.30 10.57 15.65
N PRO A 356 -14.16 11.61 15.68
CA PRO A 356 -14.08 12.74 14.75
C PRO A 356 -13.07 13.81 15.20
N ASP A 357 -11.97 13.43 15.81
CA ASP A 357 -10.91 14.33 16.28
C ASP A 357 -9.54 13.85 15.78
N VAL A 358 -8.80 14.76 15.12
CA VAL A 358 -7.47 14.47 14.53
C VAL A 358 -6.47 14.05 15.61
N GLY A 359 -6.50 14.70 16.79
CA GLY A 359 -5.58 14.37 17.87
C GLY A 359 -5.82 12.97 18.45
N HIS A 360 -7.07 12.60 18.65
CA HIS A 360 -7.40 11.25 19.10
C HIS A 360 -7.07 10.20 18.04
N LEU A 361 -7.35 10.46 16.76
CA LEU A 361 -6.92 9.57 15.67
C LEU A 361 -5.38 9.47 15.61
N ALA A 362 -4.67 10.58 15.81
CA ALA A 362 -3.23 10.59 15.89
C ALA A 362 -2.69 9.69 17.01
N ASP A 363 -3.36 9.68 18.16
CA ASP A 363 -3.03 8.79 19.28
C ASP A 363 -3.24 7.31 18.93
N LEU A 364 -4.36 6.97 18.29
CA LEU A 364 -4.65 5.61 17.83
C LEU A 364 -3.61 5.13 16.81
N TYR A 365 -3.16 6.02 15.94
CA TYR A 365 -2.19 5.76 14.89
C TYR A 365 -0.82 5.36 15.43
N ALA A 366 -0.32 6.14 16.39
CA ALA A 366 1.04 6.01 16.90
C ALA A 366 1.36 4.59 17.41
N ILE A 367 0.40 3.90 18.03
CA ILE A 367 0.64 2.56 18.59
C ILE A 367 0.77 1.49 17.50
N GLY A 368 0.05 1.64 16.39
CA GLY A 368 0.10 0.72 15.24
C GLY A 368 1.44 0.80 14.53
N VAL A 369 1.81 2.00 14.05
CA VAL A 369 3.03 2.20 13.26
C VAL A 369 4.30 1.90 14.05
N VAL A 370 4.41 2.41 15.29
CA VAL A 370 5.59 2.16 16.13
C VAL A 370 5.73 0.67 16.45
N GLY A 371 4.61 -0.01 16.74
CA GLY A 371 4.59 -1.45 16.97
C GLY A 371 5.02 -2.26 15.75
N ALA A 372 4.51 -1.93 14.57
CA ALA A 372 4.88 -2.59 13.31
C ALA A 372 6.38 -2.40 12.99
N VAL A 373 6.90 -1.16 13.13
CA VAL A 373 8.32 -0.85 12.94
C VAL A 373 9.18 -1.61 13.94
N ALA A 374 8.79 -1.66 15.22
CA ALA A 374 9.51 -2.38 16.27
C ALA A 374 9.58 -3.89 15.98
N VAL A 375 8.47 -4.49 15.55
CA VAL A 375 8.42 -5.92 15.15
C VAL A 375 9.30 -6.17 13.93
N ASN A 376 9.28 -5.29 12.92
CA ASN A 376 10.09 -5.44 11.72
C ASN A 376 11.59 -5.38 12.04
N LEU A 377 12.03 -4.32 12.74
CA LEU A 377 13.43 -4.17 13.17
C LEU A 377 13.86 -5.32 14.08
N GLY A 378 13.05 -5.66 15.08
CA GLY A 378 13.32 -6.74 16.02
C GLY A 378 13.45 -8.09 15.32
N SER A 379 12.60 -8.38 14.33
CA SER A 379 12.68 -9.59 13.51
C SER A 379 13.99 -9.67 12.74
N CYS A 380 14.39 -8.58 12.06
CA CYS A 380 15.64 -8.51 11.30
C CYS A 380 16.88 -8.74 12.18
N VAL A 381 16.94 -8.07 13.34
CA VAL A 381 18.09 -8.13 14.25
C VAL A 381 18.25 -9.51 14.87
N THR A 382 17.15 -10.15 15.26
CA THR A 382 17.15 -11.43 15.97
C THR A 382 17.25 -12.65 15.04
N THR A 383 17.17 -12.46 13.70
CA THR A 383 17.37 -13.52 12.73
C THR A 383 18.87 -13.65 12.40
N LEU A 384 19.51 -14.70 12.92
CA LEU A 384 20.97 -14.86 12.87
C LEU A 384 21.52 -15.15 11.46
N GLY A 385 20.71 -15.71 10.55
CA GLY A 385 21.13 -16.09 9.19
C GLY A 385 21.16 -14.92 8.19
N LEU A 386 20.72 -13.73 8.56
CA LEU A 386 20.69 -12.57 7.66
C LEU A 386 22.09 -11.96 7.46
N PRO A 387 22.43 -11.54 6.21
CA PRO A 387 23.73 -10.96 5.88
C PRO A 387 23.85 -9.51 6.39
N LEU A 388 23.74 -9.32 7.69
CA LEU A 388 23.92 -8.04 8.39
C LEU A 388 25.35 -7.90 8.89
N LYS A 389 25.97 -6.75 8.64
CA LYS A 389 27.24 -6.39 9.28
C LYS A 389 27.02 -6.18 10.78
N THR A 390 28.04 -6.43 11.59
CA THR A 390 27.92 -6.31 13.05
C THR A 390 27.44 -4.93 13.49
N TRP A 391 27.99 -3.85 12.91
CA TRP A 391 27.59 -2.49 13.23
C TRP A 391 26.15 -2.18 12.79
N GLU A 392 25.69 -2.72 11.62
CA GLU A 392 24.32 -2.57 11.15
C GLU A 392 23.36 -3.25 12.13
N ARG A 393 23.71 -4.47 12.57
CA ARG A 393 22.92 -5.21 13.56
C ARG A 393 22.83 -4.45 14.88
N THR A 394 23.96 -3.91 15.37
CA THR A 394 23.98 -3.13 16.63
C THR A 394 23.12 -1.86 16.50
N ALA A 395 23.29 -1.08 15.44
CA ALA A 395 22.53 0.13 15.23
C ALA A 395 21.03 -0.13 15.08
N MET A 396 20.64 -1.15 14.31
CA MET A 396 19.24 -1.57 14.21
C MET A 396 18.69 -2.12 15.53
N SER A 397 19.53 -2.76 16.38
CA SER A 397 19.13 -3.18 17.74
C SER A 397 18.79 -1.98 18.62
N VAL A 398 19.63 -0.94 18.58
CA VAL A 398 19.40 0.30 19.34
C VAL A 398 18.08 0.94 18.89
N LEU A 399 17.85 1.03 17.57
CA LEU A 399 16.58 1.55 17.03
C LEU A 399 15.39 0.68 17.45
N ALA A 400 15.50 -0.65 17.41
CA ALA A 400 14.44 -1.56 17.82
C ALA A 400 14.09 -1.37 19.30
N VAL A 401 15.09 -1.24 20.18
CA VAL A 401 14.89 -0.97 21.61
C VAL A 401 14.25 0.40 21.82
N LEU A 402 14.69 1.42 21.09
CA LEU A 402 14.09 2.75 21.15
C LEU A 402 12.63 2.72 20.70
N MET A 403 12.31 2.03 19.60
CA MET A 403 10.92 1.86 19.14
C MET A 403 10.07 1.14 20.16
N LEU A 404 10.59 0.10 20.81
CA LEU A 404 9.88 -0.60 21.89
C LEU A 404 9.65 0.31 23.10
N ALA A 405 10.63 1.11 23.49
CA ALA A 405 10.48 2.06 24.59
C ALA A 405 9.39 3.10 24.27
N ILE A 406 9.38 3.66 23.07
CA ILE A 406 8.33 4.57 22.59
C ILE A 406 6.97 3.86 22.59
N TRP A 407 6.89 2.65 22.08
CA TRP A 407 5.65 1.88 22.03
C TRP A 407 5.06 1.63 23.43
N PHE A 408 5.90 1.26 24.40
CA PHE A 408 5.46 1.07 25.79
C PHE A 408 5.01 2.38 26.43
N THR A 409 5.66 3.51 26.12
CA THR A 409 5.23 4.82 26.59
C THR A 409 3.84 5.17 26.07
N ILE A 410 3.61 5.00 24.75
CA ILE A 410 2.31 5.28 24.13
C ILE A 410 1.25 4.35 24.72
N ALA A 411 1.55 3.06 24.88
CA ALA A 411 0.64 2.09 25.47
C ALA A 411 0.24 2.45 26.91
N TYR A 412 1.14 3.06 27.68
CA TYR A 412 0.91 3.51 29.05
C TYR A 412 0.15 4.83 29.12
N GLU A 413 0.57 5.84 28.35
CA GLU A 413 -0.02 7.18 28.36
C GLU A 413 -1.37 7.23 27.65
N LYS A 414 -1.59 6.37 26.63
CA LYS A 414 -2.76 6.38 25.76
C LYS A 414 -3.48 5.02 25.75
N PRO A 415 -4.13 4.62 26.85
CA PRO A 415 -4.74 3.28 26.99
C PRO A 415 -5.87 3.03 25.97
N HIS A 416 -6.54 4.06 25.49
CA HIS A 416 -7.55 3.97 24.44
C HIS A 416 -6.92 3.53 23.09
N ALA A 417 -5.72 3.99 22.78
CA ALA A 417 -4.97 3.57 21.59
C ALA A 417 -4.57 2.09 21.68
N LEU A 418 -4.09 1.67 22.87
CA LEU A 418 -3.78 0.27 23.11
C LEU A 418 -5.03 -0.62 23.02
N ALA A 419 -6.18 -0.16 23.54
CA ALA A 419 -7.45 -0.88 23.45
C ALA A 419 -7.91 -1.04 21.99
N PHE A 420 -7.81 0.01 21.17
CA PHE A 420 -8.16 -0.02 19.75
C PHE A 420 -7.27 -1.02 18.98
N ALA A 421 -5.95 -0.87 19.04
CA ALA A 421 -5.02 -1.79 18.39
C ALA A 421 -5.19 -3.22 18.91
N GLY A 422 -5.37 -3.36 20.23
CA GLY A 422 -5.65 -4.64 20.90
C GLY A 422 -6.93 -5.30 20.40
N ALA A 423 -7.99 -4.53 20.15
CA ALA A 423 -9.24 -5.04 19.59
C ALA A 423 -9.03 -5.59 18.17
N ILE A 424 -8.32 -4.85 17.30
CA ILE A 424 -7.99 -5.33 15.94
C ILE A 424 -7.15 -6.61 16.00
N VAL A 425 -6.12 -6.64 16.85
CA VAL A 425 -5.27 -7.81 17.04
C VAL A 425 -6.09 -8.99 17.58
N ALA A 426 -6.95 -8.77 18.56
CA ALA A 426 -7.80 -9.81 19.14
C ALA A 426 -8.77 -10.39 18.12
N VAL A 427 -9.44 -9.55 17.33
CA VAL A 427 -10.34 -9.97 16.23
C VAL A 427 -9.57 -10.76 15.18
N GLY A 428 -8.39 -10.27 14.76
CA GLY A 428 -7.55 -10.96 13.78
C GLY A 428 -7.04 -12.32 14.28
N LEU A 429 -6.54 -12.40 15.52
CA LEU A 429 -6.07 -13.65 16.11
C LEU A 429 -7.23 -14.64 16.36
N THR A 430 -8.40 -14.16 16.73
CA THR A 430 -9.61 -15.00 16.86
C THR A 430 -10.03 -15.56 15.51
N THR A 431 -10.04 -14.73 14.46
CA THR A 431 -10.35 -15.16 13.10
C THR A 431 -9.34 -16.20 12.62
N ARG A 432 -8.05 -16.00 12.89
CA ARG A 432 -6.97 -16.97 12.64
C ARG A 432 -7.22 -18.29 13.35
N TRP A 433 -7.50 -18.25 14.64
CA TRP A 433 -7.78 -19.44 15.45
C TRP A 433 -8.97 -20.23 14.90
N LEU A 434 -10.07 -19.56 14.56
CA LEU A 434 -11.25 -20.19 13.93
C LEU A 434 -10.91 -20.81 12.57
N THR A 435 -10.06 -20.17 11.78
CA THR A 435 -9.61 -20.69 10.47
C THR A 435 -8.84 -22.01 10.65
N HIS A 436 -7.92 -22.06 11.62
CA HIS A 436 -7.14 -23.27 11.91
C HIS A 436 -8.01 -24.40 12.47
N GLN A 437 -8.98 -24.09 13.31
CA GLN A 437 -9.94 -25.08 13.84
C GLN A 437 -10.80 -25.71 12.71
N ARG A 438 -11.26 -24.92 11.75
CA ARG A 438 -12.03 -25.41 10.59
C ARG A 438 -11.18 -26.32 9.72
N LYS A 439 -9.93 -25.96 9.42
CA LYS A 439 -9.01 -26.82 8.67
C LYS A 439 -8.77 -28.17 9.35
N VAL A 440 -8.56 -28.19 10.66
CA VAL A 440 -8.39 -29.42 11.42
C VAL A 440 -9.65 -30.30 11.28
N ARG A 441 -10.84 -29.73 11.36
CA ARG A 441 -12.10 -30.47 11.13
C ARG A 441 -12.25 -30.98 9.70
N GLU A 442 -11.91 -30.17 8.69
CA GLU A 442 -11.97 -30.58 7.28
C GLU A 442 -10.95 -31.68 6.97
N VAL A 443 -9.74 -31.60 7.52
CA VAL A 443 -8.72 -32.65 7.38
C VAL A 443 -9.19 -33.94 8.05
N ILE A 444 -9.77 -33.88 9.25
CA ILE A 444 -10.30 -35.04 9.96
C ILE A 444 -11.49 -35.64 9.19
N SER A 445 -12.43 -34.82 8.72
CA SER A 445 -13.57 -35.28 7.93
C SER A 445 -13.18 -35.76 6.52
N GLY A 446 -12.21 -35.12 5.88
CA GLY A 446 -11.65 -35.53 4.60
C GLY A 446 -10.87 -36.82 4.67
N THR A 447 -10.13 -37.08 5.74
CA THR A 447 -9.39 -38.35 5.94
C THR A 447 -10.35 -39.53 6.08
N VAL A 448 -11.56 -39.32 6.59
CA VAL A 448 -12.61 -40.36 6.66
C VAL A 448 -13.29 -40.58 5.31
N ALA A 449 -13.34 -39.54 4.43
CA ALA A 449 -13.95 -39.64 3.10
C ALA A 449 -13.01 -40.15 1.99
N THR A 450 -11.68 -40.02 2.19
CA THR A 450 -10.67 -40.30 1.14
C THR A 450 -10.11 -41.73 1.16
N ILE A 451 -10.67 -42.66 1.95
CA ILE A 451 -10.36 -44.09 1.81
C ILE A 451 -11.11 -44.73 0.60
N GLY A 452 -11.85 -43.93 -0.16
CA GLY A 452 -12.57 -44.38 -1.35
C GLY A 452 -12.45 -43.41 -2.54
N GLY A 453 -11.39 -43.49 -3.32
CA GLY A 453 -11.37 -43.09 -4.71
C GLY A 453 -10.93 -41.68 -5.08
N THR A 454 -9.92 -41.61 -5.93
CA THR A 454 -9.55 -40.52 -6.85
C THR A 454 -8.46 -39.55 -6.39
N VAL A 455 -7.26 -40.05 -6.05
CA VAL A 455 -6.03 -39.23 -5.98
C VAL A 455 -5.10 -39.47 -7.19
N THR A 456 -5.46 -40.33 -8.12
CA THR A 456 -4.56 -40.81 -9.19
C THR A 456 -4.43 -39.85 -10.39
N SER A 457 -5.41 -38.97 -10.66
CA SER A 457 -5.40 -38.15 -11.88
C SER A 457 -4.71 -36.78 -11.74
N ILE A 458 -4.76 -36.17 -10.57
CA ILE A 458 -4.15 -34.84 -10.34
C ILE A 458 -2.64 -34.97 -10.07
N GLY A 459 -2.20 -36.02 -9.38
CA GLY A 459 -0.79 -36.33 -9.17
C GLY A 459 -0.03 -36.56 -10.49
N GLN A 460 -0.63 -37.25 -11.44
CA GLN A 460 -0.03 -37.49 -12.75
C GLN A 460 0.09 -36.22 -13.62
N LEU A 461 -0.83 -35.27 -13.49
CA LEU A 461 -0.76 -33.97 -14.17
C LEU A 461 0.33 -33.07 -13.60
N ILE A 462 0.56 -33.13 -12.29
CA ILE A 462 1.63 -32.36 -11.62
C ILE A 462 3.01 -32.98 -11.89
N GLU A 463 3.12 -34.30 -11.92
CA GLU A 463 4.36 -35.01 -12.18
C GLU A 463 4.81 -34.86 -13.64
N GLN A 464 3.89 -34.81 -14.60
CA GLN A 464 4.18 -34.49 -16.00
C GLN A 464 4.54 -33.02 -16.21
N ALA A 465 4.10 -32.11 -15.35
CA ALA A 465 4.49 -30.69 -15.40
C ALA A 465 5.89 -30.41 -14.78
N GLY A 466 6.34 -31.25 -13.84
CA GLY A 466 7.63 -31.09 -13.14
C GLY A 466 8.84 -31.67 -13.88
N SER A 467 8.66 -32.52 -14.90
CA SER A 467 9.72 -33.24 -15.60
C SER A 467 10.07 -32.71 -17.00
N ALA A 468 9.57 -31.52 -17.38
CA ALA A 468 9.94 -30.94 -18.67
C ALA A 468 11.30 -30.26 -18.59
N GLY A 469 12.32 -30.95 -19.07
CA GLY A 469 13.66 -30.43 -19.40
C GLY A 469 13.61 -29.31 -20.47
N PRO A 470 14.77 -28.79 -20.90
CA PRO A 470 14.84 -27.64 -21.80
C PRO A 470 14.02 -27.89 -23.07
N VAL A 471 13.34 -26.83 -23.52
CA VAL A 471 12.42 -26.79 -24.66
C VAL A 471 13.04 -27.54 -25.86
N GLU A 472 12.57 -28.75 -26.13
CA GLU A 472 12.83 -29.38 -27.43
C GLU A 472 12.14 -28.53 -28.51
N ASN A 473 12.94 -28.06 -29.44
CA ASN A 473 12.51 -27.39 -30.66
C ASN A 473 11.70 -28.38 -31.53
N THR A 474 10.43 -28.51 -31.24
CA THR A 474 9.51 -29.16 -32.16
C THR A 474 9.25 -28.24 -33.35
N THR A 475 9.47 -28.75 -34.53
CA THR A 475 9.52 -28.11 -35.85
C THR A 475 8.20 -27.53 -36.36
N HIS A 476 7.36 -26.89 -35.53
CA HIS A 476 6.21 -26.12 -36.03
C HIS A 476 6.66 -24.68 -36.36
N GLN A 477 6.74 -24.35 -37.65
CA GLN A 477 7.15 -23.03 -38.12
C GLN A 477 6.12 -21.92 -37.81
N VAL A 478 4.87 -22.26 -37.50
CA VAL A 478 3.79 -21.29 -37.25
C VAL A 478 3.20 -21.55 -35.86
N ARG A 479 3.14 -20.49 -35.04
CA ARG A 479 2.56 -20.52 -33.69
C ARG A 479 1.54 -19.42 -33.53
N PHE A 480 0.40 -19.76 -32.93
CA PHE A 480 -0.66 -18.80 -32.56
C PHE A 480 -0.73 -18.65 -31.04
N LEU A 481 -0.91 -17.43 -30.56
CA LEU A 481 -1.19 -17.13 -29.16
C LEU A 481 -2.66 -16.71 -29.02
N VAL A 482 -3.40 -17.42 -28.19
CA VAL A 482 -4.84 -17.16 -27.96
C VAL A 482 -5.03 -16.71 -26.51
N ALA A 483 -5.32 -15.45 -26.30
CA ALA A 483 -5.60 -14.93 -24.97
C ALA A 483 -7.09 -15.18 -24.62
N THR A 484 -7.36 -16.11 -23.68
CA THR A 484 -8.72 -16.54 -23.34
C THR A 484 -8.87 -16.88 -21.87
N GLN A 485 -10.10 -16.74 -21.37
CA GLN A 485 -10.54 -17.24 -20.06
C GLN A 485 -11.40 -18.52 -20.20
N GLY A 486 -11.22 -19.26 -21.30
CA GLY A 486 -11.96 -20.50 -21.55
C GLY A 486 -13.24 -20.32 -22.37
N SER A 487 -13.35 -19.26 -23.20
CA SER A 487 -14.50 -19.11 -24.12
C SER A 487 -14.53 -20.21 -25.17
N PRO A 488 -15.54 -21.12 -25.19
CA PRO A 488 -15.59 -22.23 -26.14
C PRO A 488 -15.59 -21.78 -27.60
N LYS A 489 -16.28 -20.67 -27.92
CA LYS A 489 -16.34 -20.11 -29.26
C LYS A 489 -14.96 -19.63 -29.76
N LEU A 490 -14.23 -18.93 -28.89
CA LEU A 490 -12.89 -18.44 -29.23
C LEU A 490 -11.90 -19.59 -29.36
N VAL A 491 -11.99 -20.61 -28.50
CA VAL A 491 -11.15 -21.82 -28.56
C VAL A 491 -11.41 -22.56 -29.87
N GLN A 492 -12.69 -22.81 -30.22
CA GLN A 492 -13.06 -23.49 -31.46
C GLN A 492 -12.52 -22.71 -32.68
N PHE A 493 -12.77 -21.41 -32.74
CA PHE A 493 -12.28 -20.55 -33.82
C PHE A 493 -10.75 -20.64 -33.98
N ALA A 494 -10.01 -20.59 -32.86
CA ALA A 494 -8.56 -20.66 -32.90
C ALA A 494 -8.06 -22.04 -33.38
N LEU A 495 -8.72 -23.12 -32.98
CA LEU A 495 -8.40 -24.48 -33.43
C LEU A 495 -8.67 -24.66 -34.94
N ASP A 496 -9.78 -24.12 -35.44
CA ASP A 496 -10.13 -24.18 -36.87
C ASP A 496 -9.10 -23.40 -37.72
N GLN A 497 -8.68 -22.21 -37.25
CA GLN A 497 -7.60 -21.45 -37.87
C GLN A 497 -6.27 -22.22 -37.84
N ALA A 498 -5.88 -22.75 -36.69
CA ALA A 498 -4.64 -23.49 -36.53
C ALA A 498 -4.57 -24.74 -37.41
N LYS A 499 -5.70 -25.41 -37.60
CA LYS A 499 -5.80 -26.57 -38.50
C LYS A 499 -5.50 -26.19 -39.94
N SER A 500 -6.00 -25.02 -40.41
CA SER A 500 -5.76 -24.53 -41.76
C SER A 500 -4.29 -24.13 -42.01
N PHE A 501 -3.57 -23.69 -40.98
CA PHE A 501 -2.18 -23.25 -41.07
C PHE A 501 -1.17 -24.28 -40.55
N HIS A 502 -1.61 -25.46 -40.12
CA HIS A 502 -0.78 -26.47 -39.47
C HIS A 502 0.03 -25.90 -38.28
N ALA A 503 -0.60 -25.01 -37.51
CA ALA A 503 0.02 -24.25 -36.45
C ALA A 503 -0.13 -24.90 -35.07
N GLU A 504 0.86 -24.69 -34.20
CA GLU A 504 0.74 -24.95 -32.75
C GLU A 504 -0.04 -23.78 -32.10
N VAL A 505 -0.98 -24.10 -31.19
CA VAL A 505 -1.78 -23.08 -30.48
C VAL A 505 -1.35 -23.01 -29.02
N LEU A 506 -0.91 -21.82 -28.62
CA LEU A 506 -0.59 -21.46 -27.24
C LEU A 506 -1.80 -20.73 -26.62
N PHE A 507 -2.54 -21.39 -25.75
CA PHE A 507 -3.65 -20.76 -25.02
C PHE A 507 -3.14 -20.11 -23.77
N LEU A 508 -3.18 -18.78 -23.72
CA LEU A 508 -2.75 -17.97 -22.60
C LEU A 508 -3.93 -17.57 -21.71
N PHE A 509 -3.94 -18.08 -20.49
CA PHE A 509 -4.84 -17.66 -19.44
C PHE A 509 -4.14 -16.65 -18.53
N VAL A 510 -4.56 -15.40 -18.57
CA VAL A 510 -4.05 -14.35 -17.69
C VAL A 510 -5.03 -14.16 -16.53
N ARG A 511 -4.62 -14.56 -15.32
CA ARG A 511 -5.34 -14.21 -14.10
C ARG A 511 -5.03 -12.76 -13.76
N HIS A 512 -6.00 -11.87 -13.97
CA HIS A 512 -5.85 -10.48 -13.55
C HIS A 512 -5.92 -10.36 -12.04
N ILE A 513 -4.92 -9.72 -11.45
CA ILE A 513 -4.87 -9.35 -10.03
C ILE A 513 -4.58 -7.87 -9.93
N ALA A 514 -5.45 -7.17 -9.18
CA ALA A 514 -5.36 -5.74 -8.95
C ALA A 514 -4.84 -5.40 -7.54
N VAL A 515 -4.22 -6.36 -6.86
CA VAL A 515 -3.62 -6.14 -5.53
C VAL A 515 -2.22 -5.56 -5.72
N PRO A 516 -1.93 -4.33 -5.26
CA PRO A 516 -0.59 -3.80 -5.28
C PRO A 516 0.32 -4.58 -4.31
N MET A 517 1.62 -4.52 -4.53
CA MET A 517 2.65 -5.03 -3.61
C MET A 517 2.63 -6.56 -3.35
N LEU A 518 1.96 -7.35 -4.19
CA LEU A 518 1.89 -8.79 -4.03
C LEU A 518 3.21 -9.46 -4.45
N GLY A 519 3.95 -9.98 -3.48
CA GLY A 519 5.19 -10.73 -3.73
C GLY A 519 4.95 -12.07 -4.45
N PRO A 520 6.00 -12.69 -5.04
CA PRO A 520 5.89 -13.93 -5.83
C PRO A 520 5.23 -15.09 -5.08
N ALA A 521 5.51 -15.23 -3.79
CA ALA A 521 4.99 -16.32 -2.95
C ALA A 521 3.47 -16.28 -2.75
N HIS A 522 2.85 -15.11 -2.89
CA HIS A 522 1.42 -14.88 -2.61
C HIS A 522 0.56 -14.87 -3.87
N ARG A 523 1.13 -15.07 -5.05
CA ARG A 523 0.38 -15.11 -6.30
C ARG A 523 -0.42 -16.40 -6.43
N PRO A 524 -1.64 -16.35 -7.02
CA PRO A 524 -2.34 -17.54 -7.43
C PRO A 524 -1.47 -18.41 -8.35
N ASN A 525 -1.55 -19.71 -8.16
CA ASN A 525 -1.04 -20.68 -9.11
C ASN A 525 -2.21 -21.44 -9.73
N ILE A 526 -1.98 -22.17 -10.80
CA ILE A 526 -3.04 -22.91 -11.49
C ILE A 526 -3.69 -23.96 -10.57
N ALA A 527 -2.94 -24.55 -9.64
CA ALA A 527 -3.47 -25.54 -8.69
C ALA A 527 -4.56 -24.97 -7.76
N ASN A 528 -4.50 -23.66 -7.52
CA ASN A 528 -5.44 -22.94 -6.66
C ASN A 528 -6.38 -22.01 -7.45
N ASP A 529 -6.54 -22.23 -8.76
CA ASP A 529 -7.39 -21.44 -9.66
C ASP A 529 -8.40 -22.35 -10.40
N PRO A 530 -9.60 -22.56 -9.83
CA PRO A 530 -10.59 -23.47 -10.41
C PRO A 530 -11.03 -23.09 -11.83
N ASP A 531 -11.09 -21.78 -12.14
CA ASP A 531 -11.47 -21.32 -13.49
C ASP A 531 -10.38 -21.67 -14.51
N ALA A 532 -9.12 -21.49 -14.14
CA ALA A 532 -7.99 -21.83 -14.99
C ALA A 532 -7.89 -23.35 -15.21
N GLN A 533 -8.11 -24.15 -14.17
CA GLN A 533 -8.16 -25.62 -14.28
C GLN A 533 -9.25 -26.08 -15.22
N LYS A 534 -10.47 -25.54 -15.07
CA LYS A 534 -11.60 -25.85 -15.94
C LYS A 534 -11.34 -25.45 -17.39
N ALA A 535 -10.75 -24.27 -17.60
CA ALA A 535 -10.37 -23.81 -18.94
C ALA A 535 -9.29 -24.69 -19.57
N ALA A 536 -8.27 -25.09 -18.79
CA ALA A 536 -7.21 -25.97 -19.27
C ALA A 536 -7.72 -27.34 -19.71
N GLU A 537 -8.57 -27.97 -18.90
CA GLU A 537 -9.18 -29.26 -19.21
C GLU A 537 -10.05 -29.18 -20.47
N GLN A 538 -10.91 -28.16 -20.57
CA GLN A 538 -11.75 -27.92 -21.74
C GLN A 538 -10.94 -27.72 -23.02
N ILE A 539 -9.86 -26.89 -22.96
CA ILE A 539 -8.97 -26.62 -24.10
C ILE A 539 -8.26 -27.87 -24.52
N LYS A 540 -7.79 -28.70 -23.58
CA LYS A 540 -7.14 -29.97 -23.85
C LYS A 540 -8.08 -30.90 -24.63
N GLN A 541 -9.30 -31.11 -24.12
CA GLN A 541 -10.29 -31.95 -24.76
C GLN A 541 -10.66 -31.49 -26.18
N MET A 542 -10.84 -30.17 -26.36
CA MET A 542 -11.16 -29.61 -27.68
C MET A 542 -9.98 -29.72 -28.64
N GLY A 543 -8.73 -29.55 -28.17
CA GLY A 543 -7.51 -29.67 -28.96
C GLY A 543 -7.31 -31.14 -29.44
N GLU A 544 -7.48 -32.09 -28.54
CA GLU A 544 -7.41 -33.53 -28.87
C GLU A 544 -8.47 -33.92 -29.90
N ALA A 545 -9.72 -33.46 -29.72
CA ALA A 545 -10.82 -33.72 -30.66
C ALA A 545 -10.57 -33.08 -32.05
N ALA A 546 -9.91 -31.92 -32.10
CA ALA A 546 -9.56 -31.23 -33.34
C ALA A 546 -8.29 -31.78 -34.02
N GLY A 547 -7.47 -32.57 -33.32
CA GLY A 547 -6.17 -33.05 -33.78
C GLY A 547 -5.13 -31.94 -33.94
N VAL A 548 -5.22 -30.85 -33.16
CA VAL A 548 -4.34 -29.69 -33.19
C VAL A 548 -3.43 -29.72 -31.95
N PRO A 549 -2.11 -29.51 -32.09
CA PRO A 549 -1.23 -29.43 -30.95
C PRO A 549 -1.52 -28.15 -30.14
N VAL A 550 -1.94 -28.35 -28.89
CA VAL A 550 -2.29 -27.25 -27.98
C VAL A 550 -1.40 -27.23 -26.76
N ARG A 551 -1.07 -26.01 -26.29
CA ARG A 551 -0.33 -25.81 -25.06
C ARG A 551 -1.02 -24.75 -24.21
N PHE A 552 -1.29 -25.07 -22.95
CA PHE A 552 -1.92 -24.14 -22.02
C PHE A 552 -0.86 -23.40 -21.20
N LEU A 553 -0.91 -22.08 -21.22
CA LEU A 553 -0.03 -21.17 -20.49
C LEU A 553 -0.83 -20.43 -19.44
N TYR A 554 -0.36 -20.41 -18.20
CA TYR A 554 -0.99 -19.69 -17.09
C TYR A 554 -0.05 -18.64 -16.54
N THR A 555 -0.54 -17.43 -16.37
CA THR A 555 0.19 -16.34 -15.71
C THR A 555 -0.74 -15.46 -14.89
N VAL A 556 -0.15 -14.72 -13.97
CA VAL A 556 -0.83 -13.75 -13.11
C VAL A 556 -0.27 -12.37 -13.38
N ALA A 557 -1.11 -11.42 -13.74
CA ALA A 557 -0.68 -10.08 -14.10
C ALA A 557 -1.69 -9.00 -13.68
N ASP A 558 -1.20 -7.79 -13.51
CA ASP A 558 -1.99 -6.57 -13.33
C ASP A 558 -2.26 -5.83 -14.65
N ASN A 559 -1.37 -5.98 -15.63
CA ASN A 559 -1.53 -5.45 -17.00
C ASN A 559 -1.67 -6.58 -18.02
N ILE A 560 -2.91 -6.83 -18.45
CA ILE A 560 -3.23 -7.94 -19.36
C ILE A 560 -2.64 -7.70 -20.74
N SER A 561 -2.69 -6.46 -21.28
CA SER A 561 -2.22 -6.16 -22.64
C SER A 561 -0.71 -6.33 -22.77
N GLU A 562 0.05 -5.80 -21.84
CA GLU A 562 1.50 -5.95 -21.78
C GLU A 562 1.92 -7.43 -21.66
N THR A 563 1.25 -8.17 -20.79
CA THR A 563 1.50 -9.60 -20.60
C THR A 563 1.25 -10.40 -21.89
N ILE A 564 0.20 -10.10 -22.65
CA ILE A 564 -0.06 -10.77 -23.92
C ILE A 564 1.05 -10.47 -24.93
N VAL A 565 1.52 -9.23 -25.00
CA VAL A 565 2.62 -8.83 -25.88
C VAL A 565 3.92 -9.53 -25.50
N ASP A 566 4.26 -9.57 -24.20
CA ASP A 566 5.46 -10.24 -23.69
C ASP A 566 5.48 -11.73 -24.06
N PHE A 567 4.34 -12.41 -23.89
CA PHE A 567 4.22 -13.82 -24.29
C PHE A 567 4.30 -13.99 -25.81
N ALA A 568 3.70 -13.08 -26.58
CA ALA A 568 3.77 -13.12 -28.05
C ALA A 568 5.22 -13.00 -28.55
N VAL A 569 6.00 -12.10 -27.94
CA VAL A 569 7.42 -11.91 -28.26
C VAL A 569 8.27 -13.10 -27.79
N THR A 570 8.07 -13.55 -26.54
CA THR A 570 8.84 -14.64 -25.93
C THR A 570 8.70 -15.95 -26.69
N TYR A 571 7.50 -16.26 -27.16
CA TYR A 571 7.23 -17.50 -27.91
C TYR A 571 7.35 -17.33 -29.42
N GLY A 572 7.64 -16.14 -29.92
CA GLY A 572 7.84 -15.84 -31.35
C GLY A 572 6.62 -16.22 -32.17
N VAL A 573 5.42 -15.82 -31.74
CA VAL A 573 4.17 -16.19 -32.42
C VAL A 573 3.95 -15.35 -33.65
N SER A 574 3.38 -15.95 -34.68
CA SER A 574 3.02 -15.26 -35.92
C SER A 574 1.68 -14.53 -35.83
N GLN A 575 0.81 -15.00 -34.93
CA GLN A 575 -0.53 -14.43 -34.78
C GLN A 575 -0.99 -14.45 -33.31
N VAL A 576 -1.61 -13.34 -32.89
CA VAL A 576 -2.30 -13.20 -31.59
C VAL A 576 -3.79 -13.14 -31.84
N ILE A 577 -4.57 -14.00 -31.18
CA ILE A 577 -6.02 -14.09 -31.30
C ILE A 577 -6.64 -13.69 -29.96
N ILE A 578 -7.52 -12.68 -29.97
CA ILE A 578 -8.19 -12.15 -28.77
C ILE A 578 -9.69 -12.06 -29.04
N GLY A 579 -10.50 -12.44 -28.05
CA GLY A 579 -11.94 -12.24 -28.10
C GLY A 579 -12.33 -10.79 -27.78
N THR A 580 -13.48 -10.33 -28.32
CA THR A 580 -14.03 -9.02 -27.98
C THR A 580 -14.34 -8.92 -26.49
N SER A 581 -13.99 -7.78 -25.87
CA SER A 581 -14.21 -7.55 -24.45
C SER A 581 -15.69 -7.32 -24.15
N LYS A 582 -16.29 -8.16 -23.31
CA LYS A 582 -17.65 -7.97 -22.75
C LYS A 582 -17.68 -6.93 -21.60
N ARG A 583 -16.59 -6.22 -21.35
CA ARG A 583 -16.45 -5.26 -20.27
C ARG A 583 -17.08 -3.92 -20.65
N GLY A 584 -17.85 -3.32 -19.70
CA GLY A 584 -18.60 -2.09 -19.94
C GLY A 584 -17.71 -0.86 -20.25
N THR A 585 -18.30 0.20 -20.80
CA THR A 585 -17.65 1.45 -21.19
C THR A 585 -16.85 2.09 -20.05
N LEU A 586 -17.40 2.12 -18.85
CA LEU A 586 -16.73 2.66 -17.65
C LEU A 586 -15.37 1.98 -17.39
N TRP A 587 -15.34 0.66 -17.50
CA TRP A 587 -14.11 -0.10 -17.29
C TRP A 587 -13.05 0.20 -18.36
N ARG A 588 -13.46 0.31 -19.64
CA ARG A 588 -12.55 0.68 -20.74
C ARG A 588 -11.95 2.08 -20.56
N THR A 589 -12.76 3.02 -20.06
CA THR A 589 -12.27 4.38 -19.78
C THR A 589 -11.26 4.41 -18.63
N MET A 590 -11.48 3.61 -17.60
CA MET A 590 -10.62 3.60 -16.40
C MET A 590 -9.33 2.77 -16.55
N LYS A 591 -9.40 1.62 -17.24
CA LYS A 591 -8.29 0.63 -17.34
C LYS A 591 -7.67 0.54 -18.74
N GLY A 592 -8.22 1.23 -19.74
CA GLY A 592 -7.84 1.11 -21.16
C GLY A 592 -8.48 -0.13 -21.82
N ASP A 593 -8.41 -0.17 -23.14
CA ASP A 593 -8.86 -1.31 -23.94
C ASP A 593 -7.69 -2.26 -24.16
N VAL A 594 -7.84 -3.51 -23.70
CA VAL A 594 -6.81 -4.55 -23.84
C VAL A 594 -6.45 -4.76 -25.32
N ILE A 595 -7.44 -4.71 -26.21
CA ILE A 595 -7.22 -4.89 -27.65
C ILE A 595 -6.37 -3.74 -28.20
N GLN A 596 -6.70 -2.49 -27.82
CA GLN A 596 -5.94 -1.32 -28.22
C GLN A 596 -4.51 -1.37 -27.64
N GLY A 597 -4.35 -1.73 -26.38
CA GLY A 597 -3.04 -1.86 -25.74
C GLY A 597 -2.17 -2.93 -26.41
N VAL A 598 -2.74 -4.06 -26.77
CA VAL A 598 -2.02 -5.11 -27.51
C VAL A 598 -1.68 -4.61 -28.93
N ALA A 599 -2.62 -4.02 -29.64
CA ALA A 599 -2.40 -3.53 -31.00
C ALA A 599 -1.28 -2.48 -31.12
N GLN A 600 -1.12 -1.63 -30.09
CA GLN A 600 -0.10 -0.58 -30.07
C GLN A 600 1.34 -1.09 -29.81
N HIS A 601 1.48 -2.25 -29.17
CA HIS A 601 2.78 -2.75 -28.70
C HIS A 601 3.19 -4.08 -29.34
N LEU A 602 2.35 -4.66 -30.19
CA LEU A 602 2.70 -5.88 -30.93
C LEU A 602 3.81 -5.61 -31.96
N PRO A 603 4.79 -6.51 -32.11
CA PRO A 603 5.79 -6.41 -33.16
C PRO A 603 5.15 -6.37 -34.57
N GLU A 604 5.73 -5.61 -35.50
CA GLU A 604 5.23 -5.46 -36.88
C GLU A 604 5.04 -6.80 -37.63
N ARG A 605 5.76 -7.86 -37.24
CA ARG A 605 5.68 -9.19 -37.84
C ARG A 605 4.57 -10.08 -37.27
N THR A 606 3.88 -9.64 -36.21
CA THR A 606 2.84 -10.41 -35.55
C THR A 606 1.45 -9.85 -35.87
N GLN A 607 0.58 -10.69 -36.42
CA GLN A 607 -0.78 -10.28 -36.77
C GLN A 607 -1.69 -10.33 -35.52
N LEU A 608 -2.53 -9.32 -35.34
CA LEU A 608 -3.60 -9.32 -34.35
C LEU A 608 -4.94 -9.68 -34.99
N LEU A 609 -5.57 -10.75 -34.51
CA LEU A 609 -6.88 -11.19 -34.96
C LEU A 609 -7.88 -11.07 -33.81
N ILE A 610 -8.98 -10.34 -34.06
CA ILE A 610 -10.01 -10.09 -33.07
C ILE A 610 -11.25 -10.90 -33.46
N HIS A 611 -11.65 -11.81 -32.55
CA HIS A 611 -12.87 -12.61 -32.73
C HIS A 611 -14.01 -12.00 -31.93
N ALA A 612 -15.17 -11.76 -32.56
CA ALA A 612 -16.35 -11.12 -31.96
C ALA A 612 -17.18 -12.09 -31.10
#